data_b381a1c7e6c7a7644f9834e0d4ffc268
#
_entry.id   b381a1c7e6c7a7644f9834e0d4ffc268
#
_cell.length_a   1.000
_cell.length_b   1.000
_cell.length_c   1.000
_cell.angle_alpha   90.00
_cell.angle_beta   90.00
_cell.angle_gamma   90.00
#
_symmetry.space_group_name_H-M   'P 1'
#
loop_
_entity.id
_entity.type
_entity.pdbx_description
1 polymer ?
#
loop_
_entity_poly.entity_id
_entity_poly.type
_entity_poly.pdbx_seq_one_letter_code
_entity_poly.pdbx_strand_id
1 'polypeptide(L)'
;QSLLPEASIGGTWNHTITAAQMNLGGQSFKMGQDDSNTVSGTLNISLPLFAPSVYKAMSMTKTDIELAVEKSRASKQDLVNQVTKAYYQLMLAQDSYEVLQKSYKLAEDNYNVVNAKYQQGAVSEFDKISAEVQMRSVKPNVISAGNAVTLSKLQLKVLMGITEDFDLKIADNLANYETDLFANQLNELNEGLVNNTTMKQFDLNMKMLNQNLKSLKTNFMPTLGMNYSYQYQSLYN
;
A
#
# COMPACT_ATOMS: atom_id res chain seq x y z
N GLN A 1 11.96 21.58 11.26
CA GLN A 1 12.10 22.80 12.09
C GLN A 1 11.07 22.73 13.21
N SER A 2 11.48 22.89 14.44
CA SER A 2 10.60 22.89 15.61
C SER A 2 10.44 24.34 16.13
N LEU A 3 9.35 24.62 16.84
CA LEU A 3 9.18 25.85 17.60
C LEU A 3 9.81 25.74 19.00
N LEU A 4 10.36 24.60 19.34
CA LEU A 4 11.01 24.34 20.61
C LEU A 4 12.47 24.81 20.57
N PRO A 5 13.05 25.26 21.71
CA PRO A 5 14.45 25.56 21.80
C PRO A 5 15.28 24.32 21.50
N GLU A 6 16.31 24.47 20.71
CA GLU A 6 17.28 23.44 20.40
C GLU A 6 18.57 23.78 21.13
N ALA A 7 19.10 22.85 21.93
CA ALA A 7 20.37 22.96 22.60
C ALA A 7 21.34 21.93 22.05
N SER A 8 22.53 22.38 21.64
CA SER A 8 23.59 21.48 21.16
C SER A 8 24.87 21.74 21.91
N ILE A 9 25.55 20.68 22.24
CA ILE A 9 26.90 20.71 22.92
C ILE A 9 27.86 20.04 21.95
N GLY A 10 28.97 20.73 21.67
CA GLY A 10 30.07 20.21 20.86
C GLY A 10 31.41 20.35 21.59
N GLY A 11 32.30 19.42 21.32
CA GLY A 11 33.68 19.51 21.78
C GLY A 11 34.64 19.18 20.64
N THR A 12 35.72 19.95 20.50
CA THR A 12 36.78 19.63 19.53
C THR A 12 38.12 19.68 20.20
N TRP A 13 39.01 18.76 19.85
CA TRP A 13 40.39 18.75 20.20
C TRP A 13 41.21 18.82 18.90
N ASN A 14 42.10 19.82 18.81
CA ASN A 14 42.97 20.02 17.69
C ASN A 14 44.41 20.04 18.16
N HIS A 15 45.27 19.28 17.52
CA HIS A 15 46.72 19.31 17.73
C HIS A 15 47.37 20.02 16.54
N THR A 16 48.07 21.10 16.81
CA THR A 16 48.78 21.90 15.78
C THR A 16 50.26 21.52 15.80
N ILE A 17 50.67 20.76 14.78
CA ILE A 17 52.08 20.33 14.65
C ILE A 17 52.96 21.50 14.22
N THR A 18 52.50 22.32 13.30
CA THR A 18 53.22 23.48 12.80
C THR A 18 52.28 24.67 12.67
N ALA A 19 52.60 25.78 13.25
CA ALA A 19 51.79 26.99 13.20
C ALA A 19 51.83 27.62 11.80
N ALA A 20 50.67 28.18 11.39
CA ALA A 20 50.58 28.87 10.11
C ALA A 20 51.53 30.09 10.08
N GLN A 21 52.22 30.26 8.94
CA GLN A 21 53.11 31.43 8.69
C GLN A 21 52.46 32.37 7.70
N MET A 22 52.41 33.64 8.03
CA MET A 22 51.94 34.70 7.12
C MET A 22 53.14 35.58 6.75
N ASN A 23 53.40 35.76 5.44
CA ASN A 23 54.41 36.66 4.94
C ASN A 23 53.78 38.01 4.58
N LEU A 24 54.09 39.05 5.30
CA LEU A 24 53.73 40.40 5.01
C LEU A 24 54.98 41.25 4.75
N GLY A 25 55.12 41.80 3.56
CA GLY A 25 56.21 42.74 3.25
C GLY A 25 57.62 42.18 3.36
N GLY A 26 57.81 40.85 3.18
CA GLY A 26 59.12 40.18 3.26
C GLY A 26 59.48 39.72 4.67
N GLN A 27 58.64 39.91 5.66
CA GLN A 27 58.79 39.35 7.01
C GLN A 27 57.77 38.23 7.22
N SER A 28 58.20 37.07 7.74
CA SER A 28 57.32 35.96 8.09
C SER A 28 56.94 36.03 9.56
N PHE A 29 55.62 36.09 9.80
CA PHE A 29 55.06 36.05 11.15
C PHE A 29 54.40 34.69 11.36
N LYS A 30 54.70 34.00 12.46
CA LYS A 30 54.01 32.79 12.88
C LYS A 30 52.71 33.16 13.56
N MET A 31 51.58 32.62 13.10
CA MET A 31 50.29 32.75 13.73
C MET A 31 50.00 31.50 14.60
N GLY A 32 50.38 31.57 15.87
CA GLY A 32 50.22 30.49 16.81
C GLY A 32 51.55 29.85 17.25
N GLN A 33 51.45 28.80 18.02
CA GLN A 33 52.57 28.06 18.60
C GLN A 33 52.66 26.68 17.95
N ASP A 34 53.85 26.25 17.58
CA ASP A 34 54.10 24.88 17.11
C ASP A 34 53.87 23.90 18.28
N ASP A 35 53.43 22.67 17.95
CA ASP A 35 53.21 21.58 18.91
C ASP A 35 52.25 21.94 20.05
N SER A 36 51.17 22.62 19.71
CA SER A 36 50.16 23.10 20.65
C SER A 36 48.85 22.32 20.54
N ASN A 37 48.23 22.05 21.67
CA ASN A 37 46.91 21.41 21.76
C ASN A 37 45.85 22.46 22.07
N THR A 38 44.80 22.46 21.30
CA THR A 38 43.63 23.31 21.52
C THR A 38 42.43 22.44 21.84
N VAL A 39 41.83 22.61 22.98
CA VAL A 39 40.55 22.03 23.36
C VAL A 39 39.50 23.10 23.35
N SER A 40 38.42 22.90 22.65
CA SER A 40 37.28 23.80 22.66
C SER A 40 35.97 23.06 22.94
N GLY A 41 35.18 23.67 23.83
CA GLY A 41 33.83 23.25 24.13
C GLY A 41 32.84 24.33 23.69
N THR A 42 31.78 23.96 23.00
CA THR A 42 30.73 24.89 22.54
C THR A 42 29.37 24.45 23.05
N LEU A 43 28.59 25.40 23.57
CA LEU A 43 27.19 25.25 23.90
C LEU A 43 26.42 26.23 23.03
N ASN A 44 25.51 25.73 22.20
CA ASN A 44 24.67 26.55 21.38
C ASN A 44 23.19 26.28 21.75
N ILE A 45 22.45 27.36 21.98
CA ILE A 45 21.01 27.33 22.23
C ILE A 45 20.36 28.22 21.17
N SER A 46 19.45 27.66 20.37
CA SER A 46 18.67 28.39 19.36
C SER A 46 17.18 28.31 19.67
N LEU A 47 16.51 29.43 19.60
CA LEU A 47 15.08 29.56 19.82
C LEU A 47 14.46 30.38 18.69
N PRO A 48 13.60 29.80 17.83
CA PRO A 48 12.84 30.54 16.86
C PRO A 48 11.72 31.31 17.58
N LEU A 49 11.78 32.65 17.59
CA LEU A 49 10.78 33.50 18.21
C LEU A 49 9.60 33.80 17.25
N PHE A 50 9.89 33.97 15.96
CA PHE A 50 8.90 34.17 14.91
C PHE A 50 9.34 33.49 13.63
N ALA A 51 8.64 32.41 13.26
CA ALA A 51 8.94 31.60 12.08
C ALA A 51 7.64 31.27 11.30
N PRO A 52 7.16 32.18 10.43
CA PRO A 52 5.90 31.98 9.69
C PRO A 52 5.84 30.69 8.87
N SER A 53 6.97 30.24 8.34
CA SER A 53 7.09 28.99 7.59
C SER A 53 6.77 27.77 8.46
N VAL A 54 7.17 27.75 9.73
CA VAL A 54 6.92 26.66 10.67
C VAL A 54 5.41 26.57 10.99
N TYR A 55 4.74 27.70 11.21
CA TYR A 55 3.29 27.70 11.45
C TYR A 55 2.51 27.19 10.23
N LYS A 56 2.97 27.53 9.01
CA LYS A 56 2.36 26.98 7.78
C LYS A 56 2.65 25.52 7.59
N ALA A 57 3.85 25.04 7.91
CA ALA A 57 4.19 23.62 7.89
C ALA A 57 3.30 22.80 8.85
N MET A 58 3.02 23.32 10.04
CA MET A 58 2.08 22.67 10.98
C MET A 58 0.67 22.57 10.39
N SER A 59 0.19 23.60 9.71
CA SER A 59 -1.12 23.56 9.02
C SER A 59 -1.13 22.53 7.88
N MET A 60 -0.02 22.37 7.16
CA MET A 60 0.12 21.35 6.11
C MET A 60 0.12 19.96 6.71
N THR A 61 0.84 19.72 7.80
CA THR A 61 0.86 18.43 8.50
C THR A 61 -0.56 18.01 8.94
N LYS A 62 -1.40 18.94 9.38
CA LYS A 62 -2.80 18.63 9.70
C LYS A 62 -3.56 18.13 8.47
N THR A 63 -3.40 18.79 7.32
CA THR A 63 -4.04 18.34 6.07
C THR A 63 -3.47 17.00 5.58
N ASP A 64 -2.18 16.74 5.79
CA ASP A 64 -1.56 15.45 5.52
C ASP A 64 -2.20 14.31 6.34
N ILE A 65 -2.48 14.57 7.62
CA ILE A 65 -3.18 13.59 8.49
C ILE A 65 -4.59 13.35 7.94
N GLU A 66 -5.34 14.41 7.59
CA GLU A 66 -6.67 14.29 6.98
C GLU A 66 -6.61 13.44 5.70
N LEU A 67 -5.61 13.67 4.85
CA LEU A 67 -5.39 12.89 3.63
C LEU A 67 -5.03 11.41 3.91
N ALA A 68 -4.20 11.16 4.92
CA ALA A 68 -3.83 9.81 5.33
C ALA A 68 -5.03 9.01 5.86
N VAL A 69 -5.91 9.65 6.63
CA VAL A 69 -7.17 9.06 7.10
C VAL A 69 -8.08 8.72 5.92
N GLU A 70 -8.22 9.63 4.94
CA GLU A 70 -9.06 9.39 3.76
C GLU A 70 -8.47 8.30 2.85
N LYS A 71 -7.15 8.20 2.71
CA LYS A 71 -6.47 7.09 2.03
C LYS A 71 -6.72 5.75 2.74
N SER A 72 -6.68 5.73 4.07
CA SER A 72 -7.01 4.54 4.85
C SER A 72 -8.46 4.10 4.63
N ARG A 73 -9.40 5.06 4.57
CA ARG A 73 -10.81 4.79 4.26
C ARG A 73 -10.97 4.20 2.85
N ALA A 74 -10.28 4.76 1.86
CA ALA A 74 -10.28 4.26 0.49
C ALA A 74 -9.74 2.84 0.39
N SER A 75 -8.61 2.56 1.05
CA SER A 75 -8.00 1.22 1.10
C SER A 75 -8.93 0.19 1.73
N LYS A 76 -9.65 0.58 2.82
CA LYS A 76 -10.64 -0.30 3.44
C LYS A 76 -11.80 -0.61 2.51
N GLN A 77 -12.32 0.40 1.79
CA GLN A 77 -13.41 0.20 0.81
C GLN A 77 -12.96 -0.68 -0.35
N ASP A 78 -11.74 -0.47 -0.85
CA ASP A 78 -11.17 -1.29 -1.92
C ASP A 78 -10.99 -2.74 -1.48
N LEU A 79 -10.49 -2.98 -0.26
CA LEU A 79 -10.40 -4.34 0.30
C LEU A 79 -11.77 -5.02 0.39
N VAL A 80 -12.79 -4.30 0.88
CA VAL A 80 -14.16 -4.84 0.91
C VAL A 80 -14.64 -5.22 -0.48
N ASN A 81 -14.43 -4.36 -1.48
CA ASN A 81 -14.80 -4.64 -2.87
C ASN A 81 -14.05 -5.86 -3.43
N GLN A 82 -12.74 -5.98 -3.14
CA GLN A 82 -11.93 -7.11 -3.59
C GLN A 82 -12.40 -8.42 -2.96
N VAL A 83 -12.67 -8.42 -1.65
CA VAL A 83 -13.17 -9.61 -0.93
C VAL A 83 -14.55 -10.01 -1.46
N THR A 84 -15.45 -9.04 -1.64
CA THR A 84 -16.79 -9.28 -2.20
C THR A 84 -16.71 -9.88 -3.60
N LYS A 85 -15.87 -9.30 -4.46
CA LYS A 85 -15.65 -9.83 -5.82
C LYS A 85 -15.08 -11.24 -5.80
N ALA A 86 -14.08 -11.50 -4.98
CA ALA A 86 -13.47 -12.83 -4.85
C ALA A 86 -14.47 -13.86 -4.30
N TYR A 87 -15.36 -13.43 -3.40
CA TYR A 87 -16.43 -14.28 -2.87
C TYR A 87 -17.41 -14.72 -3.96
N TYR A 88 -17.92 -13.77 -4.77
CA TYR A 88 -18.80 -14.10 -5.90
C TYR A 88 -18.10 -14.93 -6.98
N GLN A 89 -16.80 -14.68 -7.22
CA GLN A 89 -16.01 -15.50 -8.15
C GLN A 89 -15.89 -16.97 -7.66
N LEU A 90 -15.72 -17.17 -6.36
CA LEU A 90 -15.67 -18.51 -5.78
C LEU A 90 -17.03 -19.21 -5.90
N MET A 91 -18.15 -18.51 -5.64
CA MET A 91 -19.51 -19.06 -5.83
C MET A 91 -19.73 -19.48 -7.29
N LEU A 92 -19.40 -18.61 -8.24
CA LEU A 92 -19.51 -18.93 -9.68
C LEU A 92 -18.65 -20.14 -10.08
N ALA A 93 -17.44 -20.24 -9.54
CA ALA A 93 -16.55 -21.37 -9.80
C ALA A 93 -17.13 -22.68 -9.25
N GLN A 94 -17.75 -22.64 -8.05
CA GLN A 94 -18.42 -23.82 -7.46
C GLN A 94 -19.63 -24.26 -8.26
N ASP A 95 -20.51 -23.33 -8.65
CA ASP A 95 -21.68 -23.66 -9.46
C ASP A 95 -21.27 -24.22 -10.84
N SER A 96 -20.26 -23.61 -11.47
CA SER A 96 -19.71 -24.10 -12.73
C SER A 96 -19.14 -25.51 -12.59
N TYR A 97 -18.44 -25.80 -11.50
CA TYR A 97 -17.90 -27.13 -11.22
C TYR A 97 -19.02 -28.16 -11.03
N GLU A 98 -20.07 -27.80 -10.30
CA GLU A 98 -21.23 -28.70 -10.09
C GLU A 98 -21.96 -29.01 -11.42
N VAL A 99 -22.18 -28.01 -12.26
CA VAL A 99 -22.79 -28.19 -13.58
C VAL A 99 -21.94 -29.10 -14.45
N LEU A 100 -20.63 -28.91 -14.49
CA LEU A 100 -19.73 -29.74 -15.28
C LEU A 100 -19.64 -31.18 -14.74
N GLN A 101 -19.70 -31.38 -13.41
CA GLN A 101 -19.80 -32.72 -12.81
C GLN A 101 -21.09 -33.42 -13.24
N LYS A 102 -22.25 -32.74 -13.21
CA LYS A 102 -23.52 -33.28 -13.68
C LYS A 102 -23.46 -33.64 -15.17
N SER A 103 -22.83 -32.76 -15.98
CA SER A 103 -22.67 -33.02 -17.43
C SER A 103 -21.76 -34.24 -17.69
N TYR A 104 -20.68 -34.37 -16.94
CA TYR A 104 -19.80 -35.57 -17.03
C TYR A 104 -20.56 -36.83 -16.64
N LYS A 105 -21.30 -36.79 -15.53
CA LYS A 105 -22.09 -37.95 -15.10
C LYS A 105 -23.14 -38.36 -16.14
N LEU A 106 -23.82 -37.41 -16.77
CA LEU A 106 -24.77 -37.66 -17.85
C LEU A 106 -24.08 -38.35 -19.06
N ALA A 107 -22.88 -37.84 -19.43
CA ALA A 107 -22.11 -38.43 -20.54
C ALA A 107 -21.62 -39.85 -20.18
N GLU A 108 -21.21 -40.09 -18.92
CA GLU A 108 -20.82 -41.39 -18.40
C GLU A 108 -21.99 -42.40 -18.40
N ASP A 109 -23.17 -41.98 -17.94
CA ASP A 109 -24.39 -42.77 -17.93
C ASP A 109 -24.80 -43.15 -19.37
N ASN A 110 -24.72 -42.19 -20.31
CA ASN A 110 -24.98 -42.44 -21.73
C ASN A 110 -23.98 -43.47 -22.32
N TYR A 111 -22.67 -43.31 -22.05
CA TYR A 111 -21.65 -44.29 -22.46
C TYR A 111 -21.97 -45.66 -21.93
N ASN A 112 -22.31 -45.80 -20.64
CA ASN A 112 -22.66 -47.07 -20.03
C ASN A 112 -23.84 -47.76 -20.70
N VAL A 113 -24.88 -47.00 -21.04
CA VAL A 113 -26.06 -47.51 -21.78
C VAL A 113 -25.66 -47.97 -23.18
N VAL A 114 -24.88 -47.16 -23.92
CA VAL A 114 -24.45 -47.50 -25.29
C VAL A 114 -23.52 -48.73 -25.28
N ASN A 115 -22.61 -48.80 -24.31
CA ASN A 115 -21.70 -49.95 -24.15
C ASN A 115 -22.46 -51.24 -23.82
N ALA A 116 -23.49 -51.18 -22.97
CA ALA A 116 -24.33 -52.34 -22.69
C ALA A 116 -25.09 -52.81 -23.94
N LYS A 117 -25.62 -51.89 -24.76
CA LYS A 117 -26.27 -52.21 -26.05
C LYS A 117 -25.25 -52.81 -27.04
N TYR A 118 -24.05 -52.31 -27.11
CA TYR A 118 -22.98 -52.83 -27.95
C TYR A 118 -22.64 -54.30 -27.58
N GLN A 119 -22.54 -54.61 -26.29
CA GLN A 119 -22.31 -55.97 -25.82
C GLN A 119 -23.41 -56.94 -26.21
N GLN A 120 -24.62 -56.43 -26.39
CA GLN A 120 -25.78 -57.22 -26.89
C GLN A 120 -25.91 -57.21 -28.42
N GLY A 121 -24.98 -56.59 -29.16
CA GLY A 121 -24.99 -56.50 -30.61
C GLY A 121 -26.09 -55.53 -31.17
N ALA A 122 -26.65 -54.64 -30.32
CA ALA A 122 -27.74 -53.77 -30.68
C ALA A 122 -27.28 -52.40 -31.26
N VAL A 123 -26.02 -52.06 -31.13
CA VAL A 123 -25.42 -50.80 -31.67
C VAL A 123 -24.05 -51.08 -32.27
N SER A 124 -23.56 -50.17 -33.12
CA SER A 124 -22.26 -50.32 -33.80
C SER A 124 -21.10 -49.99 -32.85
N GLU A 125 -19.88 -50.47 -33.18
CA GLU A 125 -18.65 -50.08 -32.50
C GLU A 125 -18.39 -48.57 -32.61
N PHE A 126 -18.76 -47.94 -33.74
CA PHE A 126 -18.69 -46.52 -33.95
C PHE A 126 -19.52 -45.74 -32.90
N ASP A 127 -20.73 -46.18 -32.61
CA ASP A 127 -21.59 -45.54 -31.61
C ASP A 127 -20.99 -45.61 -30.21
N LYS A 128 -20.42 -46.78 -29.85
CA LYS A 128 -19.72 -46.97 -28.58
C LYS A 128 -18.51 -46.02 -28.46
N ILE A 129 -17.65 -45.98 -29.50
CA ILE A 129 -16.46 -45.11 -29.50
C ILE A 129 -16.87 -43.65 -29.44
N SER A 130 -17.93 -43.25 -30.17
CA SER A 130 -18.44 -41.89 -30.14
C SER A 130 -18.91 -41.46 -28.75
N ALA A 131 -19.66 -42.34 -28.06
CA ALA A 131 -20.10 -42.08 -26.69
C ALA A 131 -18.92 -42.01 -25.70
N GLU A 132 -17.90 -42.86 -25.90
CA GLU A 132 -16.68 -42.82 -25.09
C GLU A 132 -15.89 -41.52 -25.28
N VAL A 133 -15.71 -41.08 -26.51
CA VAL A 133 -15.04 -39.82 -26.83
C VAL A 133 -15.81 -38.64 -26.22
N GLN A 134 -17.12 -38.63 -26.31
CA GLN A 134 -17.97 -37.61 -25.70
C GLN A 134 -17.77 -37.54 -24.18
N MET A 135 -17.79 -38.66 -23.48
CA MET A 135 -17.54 -38.72 -22.05
C MET A 135 -16.12 -38.24 -21.71
N ARG A 136 -15.11 -38.72 -22.45
CA ARG A 136 -13.72 -38.36 -22.23
C ARG A 136 -13.43 -36.90 -22.50
N SER A 137 -14.14 -36.26 -23.45
CA SER A 137 -13.96 -34.84 -23.78
C SER A 137 -14.46 -33.89 -22.69
N VAL A 138 -15.42 -34.29 -21.87
CA VAL A 138 -15.94 -33.48 -20.75
C VAL A 138 -15.01 -33.52 -19.52
N LYS A 139 -14.30 -34.65 -19.30
CA LYS A 139 -13.47 -34.87 -18.10
C LYS A 139 -12.41 -33.78 -17.84
N PRO A 140 -11.64 -33.29 -18.84
CA PRO A 140 -10.68 -32.20 -18.63
C PRO A 140 -11.36 -30.92 -18.13
N ASN A 141 -12.56 -30.62 -18.58
CA ASN A 141 -13.30 -29.44 -18.16
C ASN A 141 -13.70 -29.51 -16.67
N VAL A 142 -14.09 -30.70 -16.19
CA VAL A 142 -14.36 -30.94 -14.76
C VAL A 142 -13.10 -30.73 -13.92
N ILE A 143 -11.96 -31.24 -14.38
CA ILE A 143 -10.68 -31.09 -13.66
C ILE A 143 -10.29 -29.60 -13.62
N SER A 144 -10.40 -28.91 -14.74
CA SER A 144 -10.10 -27.48 -14.83
C SER A 144 -10.99 -26.65 -13.91
N ALA A 145 -12.29 -26.93 -13.87
CA ALA A 145 -13.23 -26.26 -12.97
C ALA A 145 -12.90 -26.55 -11.48
N GLY A 146 -12.53 -27.77 -11.14
CA GLY A 146 -12.07 -28.11 -9.77
C GLY A 146 -10.84 -27.34 -9.35
N ASN A 147 -9.88 -27.18 -10.27
CA ASN A 147 -8.70 -26.33 -10.03
C ASN A 147 -9.07 -24.86 -9.86
N ALA A 148 -10.04 -24.35 -10.65
CA ALA A 148 -10.53 -22.98 -10.51
C ALA A 148 -11.18 -22.73 -9.15
N VAL A 149 -11.96 -23.69 -8.61
CA VAL A 149 -12.50 -23.61 -7.24
C VAL A 149 -11.37 -23.52 -6.21
N THR A 150 -10.37 -24.38 -6.33
CA THR A 150 -9.23 -24.39 -5.40
C THR A 150 -8.46 -23.07 -5.43
N LEU A 151 -8.21 -22.53 -6.62
CA LEU A 151 -7.53 -21.26 -6.81
C LEU A 151 -8.35 -20.09 -6.23
N SER A 152 -9.67 -20.07 -6.49
CA SER A 152 -10.56 -19.03 -5.95
C SER A 152 -10.64 -19.06 -4.42
N LYS A 153 -10.66 -20.26 -3.81
CA LYS A 153 -10.56 -20.42 -2.35
C LYS A 153 -9.25 -19.85 -1.80
N LEU A 154 -8.13 -20.14 -2.46
CA LEU A 154 -6.81 -19.62 -2.05
C LEU A 154 -6.76 -18.09 -2.17
N GLN A 155 -7.27 -17.55 -3.26
CA GLN A 155 -7.33 -16.09 -3.46
C GLN A 155 -8.15 -15.41 -2.37
N LEU A 156 -9.30 -15.96 -2.00
CA LEU A 156 -10.13 -15.43 -0.93
C LEU A 156 -9.41 -15.51 0.43
N LYS A 157 -8.75 -16.63 0.74
CA LYS A 157 -7.92 -16.77 1.96
C LYS A 157 -6.83 -15.69 2.04
N VAL A 158 -6.11 -15.46 0.94
CA VAL A 158 -5.05 -14.43 0.88
C VAL A 158 -5.61 -13.04 1.14
N LEU A 159 -6.75 -12.67 0.54
CA LEU A 159 -7.40 -11.37 0.75
C LEU A 159 -7.87 -11.18 2.20
N MET A 160 -8.29 -12.25 2.86
CA MET A 160 -8.67 -12.23 4.28
C MET A 160 -7.46 -12.28 5.24
N GLY A 161 -6.23 -12.43 4.72
CA GLY A 161 -5.03 -12.53 5.54
C GLY A 161 -4.91 -13.84 6.32
N ILE A 162 -5.61 -14.88 5.89
CA ILE A 162 -5.63 -16.18 6.56
C ILE A 162 -4.47 -17.03 6.03
N THR A 163 -3.54 -17.35 6.91
CA THR A 163 -2.36 -18.19 6.61
C THR A 163 -2.55 -19.64 6.99
N GLU A 164 -3.56 -19.95 7.80
CA GLU A 164 -3.83 -21.32 8.24
C GLU A 164 -4.50 -22.16 7.16
N ASP A 165 -4.16 -23.46 7.15
CA ASP A 165 -4.73 -24.42 6.21
C ASP A 165 -6.03 -25.00 6.77
N PHE A 166 -7.14 -24.32 6.53
CA PHE A 166 -8.47 -24.85 6.78
C PHE A 166 -9.30 -24.87 5.50
N ASP A 167 -10.22 -25.83 5.39
CA ASP A 167 -11.12 -25.89 4.25
C ASP A 167 -12.22 -24.83 4.36
N LEU A 168 -12.16 -23.85 3.46
CA LEU A 168 -13.17 -22.78 3.36
C LEU A 168 -14.43 -23.35 2.69
N LYS A 169 -15.53 -23.40 3.44
CA LYS A 169 -16.85 -23.76 2.92
C LYS A 169 -17.71 -22.54 2.84
N ILE A 170 -18.29 -22.30 1.67
CA ILE A 170 -19.32 -21.27 1.46
C ILE A 170 -20.68 -21.91 1.71
N ALA A 171 -21.51 -21.24 2.51
CA ALA A 171 -22.85 -21.71 2.84
C ALA A 171 -23.91 -21.23 1.83
N ASP A 172 -23.59 -20.19 1.05
CA ASP A 172 -24.51 -19.54 0.12
C ASP A 172 -24.35 -20.05 -1.33
N ASN A 173 -25.44 -19.88 -2.10
CA ASN A 173 -25.49 -20.20 -3.53
C ASN A 173 -25.81 -18.92 -4.32
N LEU A 174 -25.26 -18.80 -5.53
CA LEU A 174 -25.43 -17.63 -6.40
C LEU A 174 -26.90 -17.34 -6.71
N ALA A 175 -27.76 -18.37 -6.80
CA ALA A 175 -29.19 -18.23 -7.03
C ALA A 175 -29.92 -17.38 -5.96
N ASN A 176 -29.40 -17.31 -4.76
CA ASN A 176 -30.00 -16.49 -3.68
C ASN A 176 -29.83 -14.98 -3.91
N TYR A 177 -28.91 -14.58 -4.78
CA TYR A 177 -28.59 -13.17 -5.06
C TYR A 177 -29.16 -12.65 -6.39
N GLU A 178 -29.82 -13.49 -7.20
CA GLU A 178 -30.38 -13.09 -8.50
C GLU A 178 -31.42 -11.98 -8.37
N THR A 179 -32.25 -11.99 -7.33
CA THR A 179 -33.31 -11.00 -7.12
C THR A 179 -32.80 -9.65 -6.62
N ASP A 180 -31.71 -9.63 -5.85
CA ASP A 180 -31.17 -8.38 -5.25
C ASP A 180 -30.30 -7.57 -6.22
N LEU A 181 -29.70 -8.22 -7.21
CA LEU A 181 -28.81 -7.56 -8.18
C LEU A 181 -29.51 -6.51 -9.05
N PHE A 182 -30.81 -6.67 -9.31
CA PHE A 182 -31.57 -5.79 -10.19
C PHE A 182 -32.46 -4.76 -9.47
N ALA A 183 -32.77 -4.96 -8.19
CA ALA A 183 -33.76 -4.15 -7.48
C ALA A 183 -33.16 -2.85 -6.85
N ASN A 184 -31.90 -2.82 -6.47
CA ASN A 184 -31.33 -1.76 -5.64
C ASN A 184 -30.38 -0.78 -6.36
N GLN A 185 -29.99 -1.02 -7.61
CA GLN A 185 -28.95 -0.21 -8.28
C GLN A 185 -29.40 1.17 -8.76
N LEU A 186 -30.70 1.42 -8.93
CA LEU A 186 -31.17 2.66 -9.55
C LEU A 186 -31.41 3.82 -8.59
N ASN A 187 -31.53 3.58 -7.29
CA ASN A 187 -31.86 4.60 -6.29
C ASN A 187 -30.64 5.26 -5.60
N GLU A 188 -29.46 4.66 -5.66
CA GLU A 188 -28.28 5.14 -4.93
C GLU A 188 -27.33 6.05 -5.73
N LEU A 189 -27.60 6.31 -7.01
CA LEU A 189 -26.68 7.03 -7.89
C LEU A 189 -26.43 8.51 -7.53
N ASN A 190 -27.31 9.15 -6.75
CA ASN A 190 -27.20 10.58 -6.44
C ASN A 190 -26.36 10.92 -5.18
N GLU A 191 -26.16 10.00 -4.26
CA GLU A 191 -25.34 10.27 -3.06
C GLU A 191 -23.84 9.90 -3.22
N GLY A 192 -23.49 9.16 -4.25
CA GLY A 192 -22.19 8.54 -4.41
C GLY A 192 -21.02 9.54 -4.60
N LEU A 193 -21.24 10.70 -5.22
CA LEU A 193 -20.15 11.63 -5.53
C LEU A 193 -19.66 12.42 -4.31
N VAL A 194 -20.56 12.87 -3.44
CA VAL A 194 -20.19 13.70 -2.26
C VAL A 194 -19.37 12.90 -1.26
N ASN A 195 -19.64 11.59 -1.12
CA ASN A 195 -18.95 10.71 -0.20
C ASN A 195 -17.80 9.90 -0.84
N ASN A 196 -17.50 10.15 -2.12
CA ASN A 196 -16.45 9.45 -2.83
C ASN A 196 -15.06 9.80 -2.24
N THR A 197 -14.33 8.76 -1.82
CA THR A 197 -12.99 8.89 -1.22
C THR A 197 -11.99 9.54 -2.17
N THR A 198 -12.08 9.25 -3.47
CA THR A 198 -11.19 9.82 -4.49
C THR A 198 -11.40 11.32 -4.62
N MET A 199 -12.65 11.76 -4.65
CA MET A 199 -12.96 13.21 -4.70
C MET A 199 -12.47 13.94 -3.46
N LYS A 200 -12.68 13.37 -2.27
CA LYS A 200 -12.15 13.94 -1.01
C LYS A 200 -10.63 14.00 -0.99
N GLN A 201 -9.95 12.98 -1.53
CA GLN A 201 -8.49 13.01 -1.67
C GLN A 201 -8.03 14.11 -2.64
N PHE A 202 -8.73 14.32 -3.74
CA PHE A 202 -8.44 15.45 -4.66
C PHE A 202 -8.63 16.80 -3.98
N ASP A 203 -9.70 17.00 -3.23
CA ASP A 203 -9.95 18.25 -2.50
C ASP A 203 -8.84 18.52 -1.46
N LEU A 204 -8.43 17.48 -0.72
CA LEU A 204 -7.33 17.58 0.24
C LEU A 204 -5.99 17.87 -0.44
N ASN A 205 -5.70 17.25 -1.59
CA ASN A 205 -4.51 17.54 -2.38
C ASN A 205 -4.52 19.00 -2.90
N MET A 206 -5.67 19.50 -3.39
CA MET A 206 -5.81 20.91 -3.78
C MET A 206 -5.61 21.86 -2.60
N LYS A 207 -6.14 21.50 -1.42
CA LYS A 207 -5.90 22.24 -0.17
C LYS A 207 -4.43 22.29 0.20
N MET A 208 -3.71 21.16 0.08
CA MET A 208 -2.26 21.07 0.30
C MET A 208 -1.47 21.93 -0.68
N LEU A 209 -1.80 21.89 -1.97
CA LEU A 209 -1.15 22.75 -2.97
C LEU A 209 -1.34 24.24 -2.67
N ASN A 210 -2.54 24.64 -2.26
CA ASN A 210 -2.82 26.01 -1.84
C ASN A 210 -2.05 26.40 -0.55
N GLN A 211 -1.91 25.47 0.39
CA GLN A 211 -1.11 25.69 1.60
C GLN A 211 0.39 25.80 1.28
N ASN A 212 0.88 24.98 0.34
CA ASN A 212 2.26 25.04 -0.13
C ASN A 212 2.55 26.39 -0.80
N LEU A 213 1.65 26.87 -1.68
CA LEU A 213 1.77 28.19 -2.26
C LEU A 213 1.82 29.29 -1.19
N LYS A 214 0.97 29.20 -0.16
CA LYS A 214 0.99 30.13 0.97
C LYS A 214 2.28 30.01 1.78
N SER A 215 2.83 28.80 1.94
CA SER A 215 4.12 28.56 2.61
C SER A 215 5.27 29.20 1.84
N LEU A 216 5.31 29.06 0.52
CA LEU A 216 6.32 29.71 -0.32
C LEU A 216 6.29 31.23 -0.20
N LYS A 217 5.10 31.82 -0.07
CA LYS A 217 4.96 33.27 0.17
C LYS A 217 5.53 33.71 1.53
N THR A 218 5.60 32.83 2.53
CA THR A 218 6.22 33.15 3.83
C THR A 218 7.73 33.30 3.78
N ASN A 219 8.40 32.81 2.72
CA ASN A 219 9.82 32.99 2.52
C ASN A 219 10.22 34.46 2.31
N PHE A 220 9.26 35.30 1.93
CA PHE A 220 9.43 36.76 1.84
C PHE A 220 9.15 37.49 3.17
N MET A 221 8.72 36.78 4.22
CA MET A 221 8.46 37.36 5.53
C MET A 221 9.72 37.29 6.40
N PRO A 222 9.97 38.29 7.26
CA PRO A 222 11.07 38.25 8.18
C PRO A 222 10.91 37.08 9.18
N THR A 223 12.02 36.44 9.53
CA THR A 223 12.09 35.47 10.62
C THR A 223 12.88 36.07 11.78
N LEU A 224 12.46 35.83 13.02
CA LEU A 224 13.13 36.26 14.21
C LEU A 224 13.54 35.04 15.02
N GLY A 225 14.85 34.90 15.25
CA GLY A 225 15.43 33.85 16.10
C GLY A 225 16.37 34.45 17.13
N MET A 226 16.44 33.84 18.30
CA MET A 226 17.42 34.12 19.33
C MET A 226 18.43 32.97 19.38
N ASN A 227 19.71 33.31 19.26
CA ASN A 227 20.79 32.34 19.38
C ASN A 227 21.70 32.77 20.53
N TYR A 228 21.97 31.85 21.41
CA TYR A 228 22.98 32.00 22.46
C TYR A 228 24.06 30.95 22.22
N SER A 229 25.32 31.43 22.11
CA SER A 229 26.47 30.53 21.98
C SER A 229 27.48 30.85 23.06
N TYR A 230 27.92 29.85 23.78
CA TYR A 230 29.02 29.93 24.70
C TYR A 230 30.14 29.01 24.23
N GLN A 231 31.34 29.56 24.06
CA GLN A 231 32.53 28.82 23.66
C GLN A 231 33.61 28.95 24.70
N TYR A 232 34.11 27.85 25.19
CA TYR A 232 35.30 27.76 26.00
C TYR A 232 36.43 27.19 25.15
N GLN A 233 37.58 27.83 25.19
CA GLN A 233 38.77 27.37 24.48
C GLN A 233 39.95 27.42 25.43
N SER A 234 40.71 26.33 25.49
CA SER A 234 41.96 26.23 26.24
C SER A 234 43.07 25.80 25.30
N LEU A 235 44.17 26.51 25.37
CA LEU A 235 45.43 26.21 24.66
C LEU A 235 46.46 25.75 25.66
N TYR A 236 47.12 24.61 25.40
CA TYR A 236 48.19 24.08 26.19
C TYR A 236 49.22 23.36 25.33
N ASN A 237 50.47 23.37 25.78
CA ASN A 237 51.60 22.65 25.15
C ASN A 237 51.70 21.24 25.70
#